data_8b923a745c8705aa14e07cccf495a113
#
_entry.id   8b923a745c8705aa14e07cccf495a113
#
_cell.length_a   1.000
_cell.length_b   1.000
_cell.length_c   1.000
_cell.angle_alpha   90.00
_cell.angle_beta   90.00
_cell.angle_gamma   90.00
#
_symmetry.space_group_name_H-M   'P 1'
#
loop_
_entity.id
_entity.type
_entity.pdbx_description
1 polymer ?
#
loop_
_entity_poly.entity_id
_entity_poly.type
_entity_poly.pdbx_seq_one_letter_code
_entity_poly.pdbx_strand_id
1 'polypeptide(L)'
;MKRIFALFLLALPLSAAAQLSNEHVHKFVEHNNARYRTEIEIPDFDGYQTLKCDFHIHTVLSDGYVWPTVRVQEAWREGLDAIAITDHLEYRPHKKIVVSDHNESFNIAKKEGDKYGMIVIKGAEITRKKPLGHLNALFITDANALDVKDPLEAIDIAR
;
A
#
# COMPACT_ATOMS: atom_id res chain seq x y z
N MET A 1 -52.46 -13.87 51.73
CA MET A 1 -51.83 -14.42 50.51
C MET A 1 -51.08 -13.29 49.81
N LYS A 2 -49.76 -13.27 49.96
CA LYS A 2 -48.89 -12.27 49.29
C LYS A 2 -48.41 -12.86 47.98
N ARG A 3 -48.78 -12.25 46.84
CA ARG A 3 -48.31 -12.64 45.50
C ARG A 3 -46.96 -11.96 45.25
N ILE A 4 -45.92 -12.75 45.12
CA ILE A 4 -44.60 -12.30 44.70
C ILE A 4 -44.57 -12.34 43.21
N PHE A 5 -44.47 -11.16 42.58
CA PHE A 5 -44.21 -11.05 41.14
C PHE A 5 -42.70 -11.15 40.95
N ALA A 6 -42.23 -12.26 40.39
CA ALA A 6 -40.85 -12.39 39.92
C ALA A 6 -40.70 -11.72 38.58
N LEU A 7 -39.94 -10.63 38.53
CA LEU A 7 -39.55 -9.95 37.29
C LEU A 7 -38.35 -10.69 36.68
N PHE A 8 -38.62 -11.47 35.65
CA PHE A 8 -37.54 -12.05 34.85
C PHE A 8 -36.99 -10.97 33.91
N LEU A 9 -35.84 -10.41 34.26
CA LEU A 9 -35.00 -9.61 33.35
C LEU A 9 -34.36 -10.58 32.35
N LEU A 10 -34.86 -10.61 31.13
CA LEU A 10 -34.16 -11.25 30.00
C LEU A 10 -32.97 -10.36 29.63
N ALA A 11 -31.77 -10.73 30.10
CA ALA A 11 -30.54 -10.17 29.58
C ALA A 11 -30.29 -10.77 28.20
N LEU A 12 -30.65 -10.04 27.15
CA LEU A 12 -30.23 -10.34 25.80
C LEU A 12 -28.71 -10.08 25.72
N PRO A 13 -27.88 -11.05 25.31
CA PRO A 13 -26.50 -10.76 25.04
C PRO A 13 -26.45 -9.82 23.82
N LEU A 14 -26.10 -8.55 24.05
CA LEU A 14 -25.61 -7.70 22.99
C LEU A 14 -24.23 -8.24 22.56
N SER A 15 -24.23 -9.25 21.72
CA SER A 15 -23.06 -9.53 20.90
C SER A 15 -23.01 -8.45 19.83
N ALA A 16 -22.45 -7.30 20.20
CA ALA A 16 -21.92 -6.36 19.23
C ALA A 16 -20.72 -7.07 18.57
N ALA A 17 -20.99 -7.88 17.55
CA ALA A 17 -19.97 -8.27 16.60
C ALA A 17 -19.55 -6.98 15.92
N ALA A 18 -18.53 -6.33 16.47
CA ALA A 18 -17.80 -5.30 15.75
C ALA A 18 -17.14 -5.99 14.56
N GLN A 19 -17.90 -6.11 13.50
CA GLN A 19 -17.39 -6.55 12.20
C GLN A 19 -16.58 -5.36 11.69
N LEU A 20 -15.29 -5.33 12.09
CA LEU A 20 -14.32 -4.42 11.51
C LEU A 20 -14.27 -4.76 10.02
N SER A 21 -14.93 -3.95 9.20
CA SER A 21 -14.71 -4.04 7.76
C SER A 21 -13.24 -3.72 7.48
N ASN A 22 -12.64 -4.34 6.47
CA ASN A 22 -11.28 -4.04 6.05
C ASN A 22 -11.06 -2.53 5.81
N GLU A 23 -12.10 -1.80 5.47
CA GLU A 23 -12.10 -0.34 5.34
C GLU A 23 -11.81 0.38 6.67
N HIS A 24 -12.20 -0.19 7.81
CA HIS A 24 -11.97 0.42 9.12
C HIS A 24 -10.62 0.06 9.72
N VAL A 25 -10.08 -1.11 9.39
CA VAL A 25 -8.74 -1.54 9.85
C VAL A 25 -7.63 -0.62 9.34
N HIS A 26 -7.87 0.04 8.22
CA HIS A 26 -6.88 0.91 7.56
C HIS A 26 -7.16 2.41 7.72
N LYS A 27 -8.26 2.76 8.38
CA LYS A 27 -8.60 4.15 8.70
C LYS A 27 -8.22 4.42 10.16
N PHE A 28 -6.97 4.77 10.40
CA PHE A 28 -6.65 5.58 11.57
C PHE A 28 -7.26 6.96 11.33
N VAL A 29 -8.49 7.15 11.77
CA VAL A 29 -9.29 8.36 11.52
C VAL A 29 -8.56 9.64 12.00
N GLU A 30 -7.75 9.54 13.04
CA GLU A 30 -6.97 10.64 13.58
C GLU A 30 -5.71 10.97 12.75
N HIS A 31 -5.20 9.99 11.98
CA HIS A 31 -4.03 10.17 11.12
C HIS A 31 -4.40 10.33 9.63
N ASN A 32 -5.64 10.02 9.24
CA ASN A 32 -6.11 10.14 7.86
C ASN A 32 -6.33 11.58 7.38
N ASN A 33 -6.32 12.55 8.29
CA ASN A 33 -6.22 13.93 7.91
C ASN A 33 -4.74 14.32 7.97
N ALA A 34 -4.02 14.00 6.90
CA ALA A 34 -2.73 14.61 6.65
C ALA A 34 -2.96 16.14 6.46
N ARG A 35 -3.17 16.83 7.56
CA ARG A 35 -3.43 18.28 7.57
C ARG A 35 -2.17 19.08 7.29
N TYR A 36 -1.03 18.44 7.45
CA TYR A 36 0.26 19.10 7.35
C TYR A 36 1.19 18.24 6.52
N ARG A 37 1.68 18.81 5.43
CA ARG A 37 2.74 18.28 4.62
C ARG A 37 4.04 18.96 5.03
N THR A 38 5.11 18.18 5.17
CA THR A 38 6.46 18.74 5.35
C THR A 38 6.84 19.47 4.06
N GLU A 39 7.26 20.73 4.17
CA GLU A 39 7.78 21.47 3.04
C GLU A 39 9.29 21.25 2.95
N ILE A 40 9.72 20.69 1.83
CA ILE A 40 11.14 20.50 1.51
C ILE A 40 11.42 21.36 0.30
N GLU A 41 12.16 22.45 0.52
CA GLU A 41 12.55 23.37 -0.54
C GLU A 41 13.85 22.89 -1.18
N ILE A 42 13.77 22.50 -2.44
CA ILE A 42 14.93 22.20 -3.30
C ILE A 42 14.76 23.04 -4.56
N PRO A 43 15.74 23.86 -4.93
CA PRO A 43 15.60 24.73 -6.09
C PRO A 43 15.47 23.92 -7.38
N ASP A 44 14.68 24.43 -8.29
CA ASP A 44 14.61 23.92 -9.66
C ASP A 44 15.95 24.15 -10.36
N PHE A 45 16.27 23.28 -11.31
CA PHE A 45 17.54 23.32 -12.01
C PHE A 45 17.32 23.33 -13.54
N ASP A 46 17.96 24.28 -14.20
CA ASP A 46 18.01 24.41 -15.68
C ASP A 46 16.64 24.34 -16.35
N GLY A 47 15.61 24.96 -15.74
CA GLY A 47 14.23 24.96 -16.24
C GLY A 47 13.44 23.69 -15.94
N TYR A 48 14.00 22.71 -15.23
CA TYR A 48 13.35 21.50 -14.78
C TYR A 48 12.90 21.62 -13.34
N GLN A 49 11.69 21.15 -13.06
CA GLN A 49 11.18 21.06 -11.70
C GLN A 49 11.88 19.93 -10.93
N THR A 50 12.35 20.26 -9.73
CA THR A 50 12.94 19.25 -8.83
C THR A 50 11.83 18.51 -8.07
N LEU A 51 11.77 17.20 -8.23
CA LEU A 51 10.84 16.33 -7.51
C LEU A 51 11.56 15.52 -6.41
N LYS A 52 10.90 15.41 -5.25
CA LYS A 52 11.33 14.55 -4.15
C LYS A 52 10.64 13.21 -4.28
N CYS A 53 11.40 12.15 -4.43
CA CYS A 53 10.89 10.84 -4.81
C CYS A 53 11.41 9.72 -3.91
N ASP A 54 10.57 8.69 -3.70
CA ASP A 54 10.99 7.38 -3.20
C ASP A 54 10.54 6.31 -4.21
N PHE A 55 11.51 5.59 -4.77
CA PHE A 55 11.27 4.60 -5.82
C PHE A 55 11.39 3.15 -5.35
N HIS A 56 11.36 2.91 -4.04
CA HIS A 56 11.44 1.56 -3.49
C HIS A 56 10.53 1.42 -2.25
N ILE A 57 9.26 1.09 -2.49
CA ILE A 57 8.24 0.99 -1.43
C ILE A 57 7.52 -0.34 -1.49
N HIS A 58 7.44 -1.01 -0.33
CA HIS A 58 6.70 -2.25 -0.13
C HIS A 58 5.44 -2.01 0.69
N THR A 59 4.43 -2.83 0.43
CA THR A 59 3.13 -2.82 1.10
C THR A 59 2.81 -4.20 1.70
N VAL A 60 1.66 -4.31 2.35
CA VAL A 60 1.17 -5.60 2.86
C VAL A 60 0.88 -6.62 1.75
N LEU A 61 0.85 -6.21 0.47
CA LEU A 61 0.66 -7.11 -0.64
C LEU A 61 1.93 -7.93 -0.95
N SER A 62 3.08 -7.51 -0.43
CA SER A 62 4.30 -8.33 -0.36
C SER A 62 4.71 -8.55 1.10
N ASP A 63 5.82 -8.02 1.56
CA ASP A 63 6.37 -8.21 2.91
C ASP A 63 6.29 -6.98 3.81
N GLY A 64 5.75 -5.87 3.30
CA GLY A 64 5.45 -4.68 4.10
C GLY A 64 4.29 -4.92 5.07
N TYR A 65 4.11 -3.99 6.01
CA TYR A 65 3.11 -4.10 7.08
C TYR A 65 1.97 -3.10 6.94
N VAL A 66 2.01 -2.21 5.97
CA VAL A 66 1.00 -1.17 5.79
C VAL A 66 0.29 -1.27 4.45
N TRP A 67 -0.92 -0.77 4.42
CA TRP A 67 -1.75 -0.76 3.23
C TRP A 67 -1.24 0.27 2.20
N PRO A 68 -1.44 0.05 0.88
CA PRO A 68 -0.92 0.97 -0.13
C PRO A 68 -1.37 2.43 0.03
N THR A 69 -2.61 2.68 0.48
CA THR A 69 -3.09 4.05 0.75
C THR A 69 -2.31 4.73 1.85
N VAL A 70 -1.89 3.97 2.88
CA VAL A 70 -1.08 4.50 3.99
C VAL A 70 0.29 4.94 3.50
N ARG A 71 0.93 4.16 2.60
CA ARG A 71 2.22 4.55 1.98
C ARG A 71 2.13 5.88 1.25
N VAL A 72 1.04 6.10 0.52
CA VAL A 72 0.81 7.39 -0.16
C VAL A 72 0.68 8.53 0.85
N GLN A 73 -0.11 8.33 1.91
CA GLN A 73 -0.33 9.34 2.95
C GLN A 73 0.94 9.66 3.73
N GLU A 74 1.73 8.66 4.06
CA GLU A 74 3.04 8.81 4.70
C GLU A 74 3.97 9.64 3.81
N ALA A 75 4.15 9.22 2.56
CA ALA A 75 5.02 9.88 1.59
C ALA A 75 4.59 11.35 1.35
N TRP A 76 3.29 11.60 1.21
CA TRP A 76 2.79 12.96 1.04
C TRP A 76 3.09 13.84 2.27
N ARG A 77 2.90 13.29 3.49
CA ARG A 77 3.23 14.01 4.74
C ARG A 77 4.70 14.34 4.87
N GLU A 78 5.56 13.41 4.47
CA GLU A 78 7.01 13.60 4.47
C GLU A 78 7.51 14.55 3.38
N GLY A 79 6.62 15.06 2.53
CA GLY A 79 6.95 16.06 1.51
C GLY A 79 7.38 15.49 0.17
N LEU A 80 7.18 14.19 -0.07
CA LEU A 80 7.49 13.58 -1.36
C LEU A 80 6.48 13.98 -2.43
N ASP A 81 6.94 14.13 -3.67
CA ASP A 81 6.13 14.46 -4.84
C ASP A 81 5.77 13.22 -5.65
N ALA A 82 6.63 12.20 -5.62
CA ALA A 82 6.42 10.95 -6.34
C ALA A 82 6.89 9.74 -5.53
N ILE A 83 6.20 8.61 -5.72
CA ILE A 83 6.58 7.32 -5.17
C ILE A 83 6.44 6.21 -6.21
N ALA A 84 7.23 5.15 -6.10
CA ALA A 84 7.00 3.91 -6.82
C ALA A 84 6.61 2.79 -5.87
N ILE A 85 5.51 2.11 -6.17
CA ILE A 85 5.12 0.89 -5.48
C ILE A 85 5.86 -0.27 -6.14
N THR A 86 6.72 -0.93 -5.37
CA THR A 86 7.64 -1.97 -5.85
C THR A 86 7.54 -3.24 -5.00
N ASP A 87 6.32 -3.70 -4.74
CA ASP A 87 6.10 -4.95 -4.01
C ASP A 87 6.83 -6.12 -4.69
N HIS A 88 7.35 -7.05 -3.88
CA HIS A 88 7.99 -8.28 -4.38
C HIS A 88 7.04 -9.10 -5.24
N LEU A 89 7.54 -9.64 -6.35
CA LEU A 89 6.83 -10.61 -7.17
C LEU A 89 6.81 -11.99 -6.49
N GLU A 90 7.98 -12.49 -6.06
CA GLU A 90 8.14 -13.86 -5.59
C GLU A 90 7.99 -14.01 -4.08
N TYR A 91 8.33 -12.97 -3.31
CA TYR A 91 8.28 -13.01 -1.85
C TYR A 91 7.03 -12.31 -1.31
N ARG A 92 5.99 -13.10 -1.07
CA ARG A 92 4.68 -12.62 -0.62
C ARG A 92 4.21 -13.40 0.62
N PRO A 93 4.71 -13.08 1.82
CA PRO A 93 4.36 -13.80 3.05
C PRO A 93 2.87 -13.75 3.36
N HIS A 94 2.17 -12.69 2.94
CA HIS A 94 0.74 -12.48 3.19
C HIS A 94 -0.18 -13.02 2.08
N LYS A 95 0.33 -13.75 1.08
CA LYS A 95 -0.42 -14.22 -0.11
C LYS A 95 -1.68 -15.03 0.17
N LYS A 96 -1.86 -15.53 1.40
CA LYS A 96 -3.07 -16.26 1.79
C LYS A 96 -4.25 -15.34 2.12
N ILE A 97 -3.98 -14.07 2.39
CA ILE A 97 -4.98 -13.09 2.85
C ILE A 97 -5.09 -11.86 1.96
N VAL A 98 -4.13 -11.67 1.05
CA VAL A 98 -4.15 -10.59 0.05
C VAL A 98 -4.39 -11.16 -1.35
N VAL A 99 -4.84 -10.30 -2.27
CA VAL A 99 -5.08 -10.67 -3.67
C VAL A 99 -3.78 -11.12 -4.36
N SER A 100 -3.90 -11.96 -5.37
CA SER A 100 -2.76 -12.48 -6.14
C SER A 100 -2.26 -11.51 -7.22
N ASP A 101 -3.08 -10.58 -7.67
CA ASP A 101 -2.75 -9.60 -8.71
C ASP A 101 -1.62 -8.67 -8.25
N HIS A 102 -0.49 -8.70 -8.95
CA HIS A 102 0.68 -7.86 -8.65
C HIS A 102 0.47 -6.37 -8.99
N ASN A 103 -0.55 -6.03 -9.77
CA ASN A 103 -0.88 -4.64 -10.03
C ASN A 103 -1.72 -4.00 -8.93
N GLU A 104 -2.31 -4.77 -8.01
CA GLU A 104 -3.34 -4.26 -7.11
C GLU A 104 -2.78 -3.24 -6.12
N SER A 105 -1.57 -3.41 -5.62
CA SER A 105 -0.95 -2.41 -4.73
C SER A 105 -0.81 -1.05 -5.41
N PHE A 106 -0.37 -1.03 -6.66
CA PHE A 106 -0.34 0.19 -7.46
C PHE A 106 -1.75 0.75 -7.69
N ASN A 107 -2.73 -0.08 -8.07
CA ASN A 107 -4.08 0.36 -8.35
C ASN A 107 -4.73 1.05 -7.14
N ILE A 108 -4.49 0.52 -5.93
CA ILE A 108 -4.95 1.11 -4.67
C ILE A 108 -4.19 2.41 -4.38
N ALA A 109 -2.87 2.38 -4.45
CA ALA A 109 -2.03 3.55 -4.18
C ALA A 109 -2.31 4.70 -5.15
N LYS A 110 -2.48 4.40 -6.45
CA LYS A 110 -2.75 5.42 -7.48
C LYS A 110 -4.03 6.20 -7.22
N LYS A 111 -5.11 5.51 -6.83
CA LYS A 111 -6.39 6.15 -6.46
C LYS A 111 -6.24 7.09 -5.27
N GLU A 112 -5.40 6.73 -4.32
CA GLU A 112 -5.11 7.58 -3.17
C GLU A 112 -4.20 8.74 -3.56
N GLY A 113 -3.15 8.48 -4.34
CA GLY A 113 -2.22 9.51 -4.84
C GLY A 113 -2.93 10.62 -5.61
N ASP A 114 -3.93 10.28 -6.42
CA ASP A 114 -4.73 11.25 -7.17
C ASP A 114 -5.45 12.26 -6.27
N LYS A 115 -5.85 11.86 -5.06
CA LYS A 115 -6.49 12.77 -4.10
C LYS A 115 -5.52 13.82 -3.54
N TYR A 116 -4.24 13.50 -3.49
CA TYR A 116 -3.18 14.36 -2.95
C TYR A 116 -2.36 15.06 -4.05
N GLY A 117 -2.68 14.83 -5.32
CA GLY A 117 -1.87 15.32 -6.45
C GLY A 117 -0.48 14.69 -6.50
N MET A 118 -0.31 13.49 -5.93
CA MET A 118 0.95 12.78 -5.85
C MET A 118 1.16 11.86 -7.06
N ILE A 119 2.36 11.83 -7.60
CA ILE A 119 2.73 10.93 -8.68
C ILE A 119 2.97 9.53 -8.09
N VAL A 120 2.17 8.55 -8.50
CA VAL A 120 2.37 7.14 -8.15
C VAL A 120 2.80 6.37 -9.38
N ILE A 121 3.97 5.77 -9.30
CA ILE A 121 4.62 5.02 -10.39
C ILE A 121 4.37 3.53 -10.16
N LYS A 122 3.99 2.81 -11.21
CA LYS A 122 3.88 1.37 -11.19
C LYS A 122 5.28 0.76 -11.28
N GLY A 123 5.60 -0.08 -10.31
CA GLY A 123 6.82 -0.86 -10.27
C GLY A 123 6.58 -2.26 -9.71
N ALA A 124 7.62 -3.04 -9.67
CA ALA A 124 7.68 -4.34 -8.99
C ALA A 124 9.13 -4.65 -8.64
N GLU A 125 9.34 -5.40 -7.56
CA GLU A 125 10.67 -5.91 -7.25
C GLU A 125 10.81 -7.37 -7.70
N ILE A 126 11.70 -7.60 -8.66
CA ILE A 126 12.13 -8.91 -9.11
C ILE A 126 13.10 -9.45 -8.07
N THR A 127 12.67 -10.45 -7.28
CA THR A 127 13.42 -10.96 -6.13
C THR A 127 14.08 -12.27 -6.45
N ARG A 128 15.40 -12.29 -6.51
CA ARG A 128 16.18 -13.49 -6.83
C ARG A 128 17.31 -13.71 -5.81
N LYS A 129 17.78 -14.96 -5.77
CA LYS A 129 18.97 -15.29 -4.98
C LYS A 129 20.23 -14.70 -5.64
N LYS A 130 21.27 -14.51 -4.83
CA LYS A 130 22.59 -14.12 -5.36
C LYS A 130 23.02 -15.11 -6.46
N PRO A 131 23.74 -14.66 -7.50
CA PRO A 131 24.39 -13.34 -7.63
C PRO A 131 23.47 -12.23 -8.14
N LEU A 132 22.28 -12.48 -8.67
CA LEU A 132 21.43 -11.47 -9.28
C LEU A 132 20.86 -10.48 -8.24
N GLY A 133 20.33 -11.00 -7.11
CA GLY A 133 19.78 -10.19 -6.04
C GLY A 133 18.40 -9.65 -6.38
N HIS A 134 18.11 -8.44 -5.88
CA HIS A 134 16.85 -7.76 -6.01
C HIS A 134 16.98 -6.61 -7.02
N LEU A 135 16.01 -6.49 -7.90
CA LEU A 135 15.99 -5.48 -8.96
C LEU A 135 14.62 -4.82 -9.01
N ASN A 136 14.59 -3.49 -8.95
CA ASN A 136 13.35 -2.73 -9.13
C ASN A 136 13.09 -2.47 -10.61
N ALA A 137 11.96 -2.97 -11.11
CA ALA A 137 11.39 -2.57 -12.38
C ALA A 137 10.46 -1.39 -12.14
N LEU A 138 10.68 -0.27 -12.82
CA LEU A 138 9.91 0.96 -12.68
C LEU A 138 9.24 1.33 -14.01
N PHE A 139 8.14 2.09 -13.93
CA PHE A 139 7.37 2.57 -15.08
C PHE A 139 6.78 1.43 -15.94
N ILE A 140 6.58 0.26 -15.34
CA ILE A 140 6.03 -0.91 -16.03
C ILE A 140 4.52 -0.75 -16.28
N THR A 141 4.03 -1.44 -17.30
CA THR A 141 2.59 -1.45 -17.63
C THR A 141 1.82 -2.51 -16.88
N ASP A 142 2.42 -3.70 -16.72
CA ASP A 142 1.81 -4.86 -16.07
C ASP A 142 2.85 -5.62 -15.22
N ALA A 143 2.66 -5.58 -13.90
CA ALA A 143 3.53 -6.28 -12.96
C ALA A 143 3.36 -7.81 -13.03
N ASN A 144 2.16 -8.30 -13.40
CA ASN A 144 1.94 -9.75 -13.52
C ASN A 144 2.77 -10.36 -14.66
N ALA A 145 3.06 -9.60 -15.71
CA ALA A 145 3.88 -10.08 -16.82
C ALA A 145 5.33 -10.41 -16.41
N LEU A 146 5.81 -9.83 -15.29
CA LEU A 146 7.16 -10.05 -14.77
C LEU A 146 7.27 -11.29 -13.88
N ASP A 147 6.14 -11.90 -13.48
CA ASP A 147 6.13 -13.11 -12.64
C ASP A 147 6.46 -14.36 -13.47
N VAL A 148 7.67 -14.40 -14.02
CA VAL A 148 8.23 -15.49 -14.82
C VAL A 148 9.40 -16.15 -14.09
N LYS A 149 9.72 -17.39 -14.44
CA LYS A 149 10.77 -18.18 -13.75
C LYS A 149 12.17 -17.66 -14.08
N ASP A 150 12.41 -17.33 -15.34
CA ASP A 150 13.72 -16.83 -15.78
C ASP A 150 13.87 -15.35 -15.42
N PRO A 151 14.85 -14.97 -14.60
CA PRO A 151 15.09 -13.58 -14.25
C PRO A 151 15.51 -12.71 -15.44
N LEU A 152 16.17 -13.26 -16.43
CA LEU A 152 16.54 -12.50 -17.63
C LEU A 152 15.32 -12.19 -18.48
N GLU A 153 14.39 -13.14 -18.60
CA GLU A 153 13.09 -12.90 -19.22
C GLU A 153 12.30 -11.79 -18.48
N ALA A 154 12.29 -11.81 -17.14
CA ALA A 154 11.65 -10.75 -16.36
C ALA A 154 12.26 -9.37 -16.65
N ILE A 155 13.58 -9.28 -16.76
CA ILE A 155 14.30 -8.04 -17.09
C ILE A 155 13.97 -7.58 -18.51
N ASP A 156 13.90 -8.49 -19.47
CA ASP A 156 13.57 -8.17 -20.88
C ASP A 156 12.13 -7.67 -21.01
N ILE A 157 11.17 -8.26 -20.26
CA ILE A 157 9.78 -7.80 -20.21
C ILE A 157 9.68 -6.40 -19.59
N ALA A 158 10.51 -6.10 -18.58
CA ALA A 158 10.51 -4.81 -17.89
C ALA A 158 11.07 -3.65 -18.72
N ARG A 159 11.79 -3.93 -19.78
CA ARG A 159 12.44 -2.93 -20.69
C ARG A 159 11.50 -2.41 -21.76
#